data_4bdf9c68a4732dd722d6b60d9418a28c
#
_entry.id   4bdf9c68a4732dd722d6b60d9418a28c
#
_cell.length_a   1.000
_cell.length_b   1.000
_cell.length_c   1.000
_cell.angle_alpha   90.00
_cell.angle_beta   90.00
_cell.angle_gamma   90.00
#
_symmetry.space_group_name_H-M   'P 1'
#
loop_
_entity.id
_entity.type
_entity.pdbx_description
1 polymer ?
#
loop_
_entity_poly.entity_id
_entity_poly.type
_entity_poly.pdbx_seq_one_letter_code
_entity_poly.pdbx_strand_id
1 'polypeptide(L)'
;MNKEDELYWSQYDFTKIPFDDIVSVGQRTLLYRDLFSVSWLLGRFCNYKCSYCWPYARSDRKDHRPTELCLATIDEIKRQARENGFNSFHFSLSGGEPTFHPGYLDMLNHLADDVDNCNYTSVHMTTNMSRNMKWHKTYCDTVAKVNRASITASFHTEYAVKEEFADKLLFCMEHDVQVTINMVLVPEWFDRDWENAMYFHNRGINVTLKPQSDPTASFVVHGYTDDQLKTMRNGMPQRDYTTTLQEETGIKVVRPKPKIGMWKMDAQNGDDKSVPPIMQVEFQDSKGKKWYMD
;
A
#
# COMPACT_ATOMS: atom_id res chain seq x y z
N MET A 1 -3.10 13.57 -31.21
CA MET A 1 -3.51 13.79 -29.81
C MET A 1 -4.91 14.38 -29.87
N ASN A 2 -5.88 13.86 -29.15
CA ASN A 2 -7.23 14.42 -29.14
C ASN A 2 -7.27 15.67 -28.23
N LYS A 3 -8.37 16.46 -28.31
CA LYS A 3 -8.49 17.70 -27.53
C LYS A 3 -8.47 17.46 -26.00
N GLU A 4 -8.90 16.28 -25.55
CA GLU A 4 -8.86 15.91 -24.13
C GLU A 4 -7.42 15.61 -23.69
N ASP A 5 -6.63 14.96 -24.54
CA ASP A 5 -5.21 14.72 -24.29
C ASP A 5 -4.42 16.05 -24.28
N GLU A 6 -4.70 16.98 -25.19
CA GLU A 6 -4.07 18.28 -25.21
C GLU A 6 -4.40 19.09 -23.94
N LEU A 7 -5.67 19.07 -23.51
CA LEU A 7 -6.10 19.75 -22.29
C LEU A 7 -5.47 19.11 -21.07
N TYR A 8 -5.40 17.80 -21.04
CA TYR A 8 -4.77 17.02 -19.97
C TYR A 8 -3.29 17.41 -19.82
N TRP A 9 -2.50 17.32 -20.89
CA TRP A 9 -1.05 17.62 -20.85
C TRP A 9 -0.75 19.10 -20.62
N SER A 10 -1.62 20.02 -21.03
CA SER A 10 -1.44 21.44 -20.76
C SER A 10 -1.48 21.82 -19.26
N GLN A 11 -2.03 20.94 -18.42
CA GLN A 11 -2.09 21.12 -16.96
C GLN A 11 -0.80 20.69 -16.24
N TYR A 12 0.14 20.08 -16.94
CA TYR A 12 1.41 19.58 -16.40
C TYR A 12 2.60 20.52 -16.58
N ASP A 13 2.41 21.66 -17.20
CA ASP A 13 3.46 22.65 -17.32
C ASP A 13 3.55 23.45 -16.02
N PHE A 14 4.43 23.00 -15.11
CA PHE A 14 4.61 23.61 -13.80
C PHE A 14 5.05 25.08 -13.89
N THR A 15 5.67 25.51 -15.02
CA THR A 15 6.07 26.91 -15.24
C THR A 15 4.89 27.85 -15.40
N LYS A 16 3.70 27.30 -15.67
CA LYS A 16 2.44 28.03 -15.85
C LYS A 16 1.55 28.02 -14.62
N ILE A 17 1.94 27.34 -13.54
CA ILE A 17 1.17 27.31 -12.31
C ILE A 17 1.21 28.70 -11.68
N PRO A 18 0.07 29.35 -11.46
CA PRO A 18 -0.01 30.66 -10.83
C PRO A 18 0.10 30.52 -9.30
N PHE A 19 1.32 30.25 -8.80
CA PHE A 19 1.54 29.96 -7.37
C PHE A 19 0.97 31.02 -6.43
N ASP A 20 0.96 32.29 -6.85
CA ASP A 20 0.39 33.38 -6.06
C ASP A 20 -1.15 33.36 -5.97
N ASP A 21 -1.82 32.61 -6.84
CA ASP A 21 -3.29 32.46 -6.89
C ASP A 21 -3.77 31.08 -6.41
N ILE A 22 -2.87 30.24 -5.88
CA ILE A 22 -3.21 28.90 -5.40
C ILE A 22 -3.97 29.02 -4.07
N VAL A 23 -5.16 28.43 -4.02
CA VAL A 23 -6.03 28.40 -2.84
C VAL A 23 -6.11 27.02 -2.18
N SER A 24 -5.71 25.98 -2.89
CA SER A 24 -5.62 24.64 -2.30
C SER A 24 -4.53 23.79 -2.93
N VAL A 25 -3.94 22.93 -2.13
CA VAL A 25 -2.99 21.90 -2.53
C VAL A 25 -3.43 20.54 -2.01
N GLY A 26 -3.30 19.52 -2.84
CA GLY A 26 -3.70 18.17 -2.50
C GLY A 26 -2.87 17.14 -3.26
N GLN A 27 -3.24 15.90 -3.11
CA GLN A 27 -2.64 14.79 -3.83
C GLN A 27 -3.60 14.26 -4.88
N ARG A 28 -3.08 14.04 -6.08
CA ARG A 28 -3.79 13.33 -7.13
C ARG A 28 -3.13 12.00 -7.37
N THR A 29 -3.95 10.99 -7.53
CA THR A 29 -3.53 9.67 -7.97
C THR A 29 -3.58 9.62 -9.50
N LEU A 30 -2.43 9.40 -10.12
CA LEU A 30 -2.34 9.08 -11.54
C LEU A 30 -2.18 7.58 -11.74
N LEU A 31 -2.84 7.10 -12.76
CA LEU A 31 -2.66 5.75 -13.25
C LEU A 31 -1.67 5.77 -14.41
N TYR A 32 -0.63 4.95 -14.34
CA TYR A 32 0.23 4.73 -15.50
C TYR A 32 -0.54 3.99 -16.59
N ARG A 33 -0.63 4.55 -17.77
CA ARG A 33 -1.34 3.93 -18.90
C ARG A 33 -0.64 2.67 -19.40
N ASP A 34 0.66 2.55 -19.19
CA ASP A 34 1.50 1.42 -19.60
C ASP A 34 1.86 0.48 -18.44
N LEU A 35 1.19 0.63 -17.28
CA LEU A 35 1.48 -0.18 -16.09
C LEU A 35 0.76 -1.52 -16.14
N PHE A 36 1.54 -2.59 -16.11
CA PHE A 36 1.06 -3.95 -15.91
C PHE A 36 1.16 -4.32 -14.43
N SER A 37 0.02 -4.57 -13.80
CA SER A 37 -0.06 -4.89 -12.38
C SER A 37 -0.27 -6.38 -12.15
N VAL A 38 0.61 -6.97 -11.32
CA VAL A 38 0.57 -8.38 -10.96
C VAL A 38 0.26 -8.49 -9.47
N SER A 39 -0.86 -9.13 -9.13
CA SER A 39 -1.15 -9.55 -7.76
C SER A 39 -0.87 -11.05 -7.65
N TRP A 40 0.14 -11.44 -6.87
CA TRP A 40 0.63 -12.81 -6.80
C TRP A 40 0.58 -13.36 -5.39
N LEU A 41 -0.20 -14.42 -5.22
CA LEU A 41 -0.21 -15.24 -4.02
C LEU A 41 0.91 -16.29 -4.14
N LEU A 42 2.04 -16.06 -3.45
CA LEU A 42 3.23 -16.93 -3.51
C LEU A 42 3.03 -18.30 -2.85
N GLY A 43 2.01 -18.44 -2.03
CA GLY A 43 1.66 -19.65 -1.34
C GLY A 43 0.75 -19.38 -0.15
N ARG A 44 0.34 -20.42 0.54
CA ARG A 44 -0.59 -20.34 1.67
C ARG A 44 0.09 -20.55 3.03
N PHE A 45 1.37 -20.89 3.04
CA PHE A 45 2.11 -21.04 4.30
C PHE A 45 2.11 -19.75 5.11
N CYS A 46 1.76 -19.84 6.38
CA CYS A 46 1.89 -18.75 7.34
C CYS A 46 2.39 -19.30 8.66
N ASN A 47 3.32 -18.58 9.27
CA ASN A 47 3.85 -18.91 10.59
C ASN A 47 2.91 -18.51 11.75
N TYR A 48 1.88 -17.68 11.47
CA TYR A 48 0.81 -17.33 12.42
C TYR A 48 -0.44 -18.17 12.18
N LYS A 49 -1.26 -18.32 13.23
CA LYS A 49 -2.53 -19.04 13.23
C LYS A 49 -3.63 -18.16 13.81
N CYS A 50 -3.74 -16.92 13.28
CA CYS A 50 -4.70 -15.94 13.77
C CYS A 50 -6.11 -16.53 13.79
N SER A 51 -6.82 -16.31 14.90
CA SER A 51 -8.16 -16.88 15.12
C SER A 51 -9.19 -16.43 14.08
N TYR A 52 -9.00 -15.23 13.53
CA TYR A 52 -9.86 -14.61 12.52
C TYR A 52 -9.36 -14.77 11.07
N CYS A 53 -8.29 -15.54 10.88
CA CYS A 53 -7.79 -15.80 9.52
C CYS A 53 -8.75 -16.70 8.75
N TRP A 54 -8.99 -16.39 7.50
CA TRP A 54 -9.84 -17.22 6.66
C TRP A 54 -9.25 -18.63 6.49
N PRO A 55 -10.05 -19.69 6.67
CA PRO A 55 -9.56 -21.06 6.65
C PRO A 55 -8.83 -21.44 5.36
N TYR A 56 -9.24 -20.86 4.24
CA TYR A 56 -8.64 -21.13 2.92
C TYR A 56 -7.39 -20.28 2.62
N ALA A 57 -7.14 -19.21 3.39
CA ALA A 57 -6.03 -18.29 3.14
C ALA A 57 -4.70 -18.79 3.70
N ARG A 58 -4.73 -19.77 4.62
CA ARG A 58 -3.58 -20.24 5.37
C ARG A 58 -3.36 -21.75 5.24
N SER A 59 -2.11 -22.17 5.29
CA SER A 59 -1.70 -23.57 5.37
C SER A 59 -0.47 -23.71 6.27
N ASP A 60 -0.35 -24.84 6.94
CA ASP A 60 0.85 -25.22 7.70
C ASP A 60 1.93 -25.85 6.79
N ARG A 61 1.59 -26.15 5.53
CA ARG A 61 2.52 -26.76 4.57
C ARG A 61 3.42 -25.71 3.95
N LYS A 62 4.74 -25.99 3.97
CA LYS A 62 5.77 -25.19 3.30
C LYS A 62 5.96 -25.67 1.86
N ASP A 63 4.87 -25.81 1.13
CA ASP A 63 4.82 -26.23 -0.27
C ASP A 63 5.02 -25.01 -1.21
N HIS A 64 6.14 -24.32 -1.01
CA HIS A 64 6.51 -23.22 -1.88
C HIS A 64 6.88 -23.70 -3.28
N ARG A 65 6.55 -22.90 -4.29
CA ARG A 65 7.05 -23.16 -5.65
C ARG A 65 8.57 -22.98 -5.70
N PRO A 66 9.27 -23.74 -6.56
CA PRO A 66 10.70 -23.53 -6.76
C PRO A 66 11.00 -22.07 -7.16
N THR A 67 12.08 -21.53 -6.62
CA THR A 67 12.51 -20.14 -6.89
C THR A 67 12.72 -19.93 -8.40
N GLU A 68 13.38 -20.85 -9.08
CA GLU A 68 13.67 -20.78 -10.52
C GLU A 68 12.38 -20.68 -11.35
N LEU A 69 11.33 -21.40 -10.93
CA LEU A 69 10.03 -21.31 -11.59
C LEU A 69 9.39 -19.94 -11.36
N CYS A 70 9.54 -19.36 -10.18
CA CYS A 70 9.04 -18.02 -9.89
C CYS A 70 9.76 -16.96 -10.73
N LEU A 71 11.09 -17.04 -10.85
CA LEU A 71 11.88 -16.13 -11.69
C LEU A 71 11.48 -16.25 -13.17
N ALA A 72 11.41 -17.47 -13.70
CA ALA A 72 10.95 -17.70 -15.07
C ALA A 72 9.52 -17.19 -15.32
N THR A 73 8.65 -17.26 -14.30
CA THR A 73 7.29 -16.72 -14.37
C THR A 73 7.31 -15.18 -14.46
N ILE A 74 8.18 -14.51 -13.71
CA ILE A 74 8.36 -13.05 -13.80
C ILE A 74 8.80 -12.66 -15.21
N ASP A 75 9.81 -13.36 -15.76
CA ASP A 75 10.33 -13.09 -17.10
C ASP A 75 9.25 -13.25 -18.17
N GLU A 76 8.47 -14.33 -18.09
CA GLU A 76 7.42 -14.61 -19.05
C GLU A 76 6.26 -13.58 -18.95
N ILE A 77 5.88 -13.17 -17.75
CA ILE A 77 4.89 -12.10 -17.54
C ILE A 77 5.39 -10.81 -18.19
N LYS A 78 6.63 -10.40 -17.91
CA LYS A 78 7.22 -9.18 -18.47
C LYS A 78 7.33 -9.26 -20.00
N ARG A 79 7.73 -10.41 -20.53
CA ARG A 79 7.83 -10.63 -21.97
C ARG A 79 6.46 -10.42 -22.66
N GLN A 80 5.43 -11.12 -22.17
CA GLN A 80 4.07 -11.01 -22.73
C GLN A 80 3.49 -9.60 -22.56
N ALA A 81 3.70 -8.96 -21.43
CA ALA A 81 3.25 -7.60 -21.19
C ALA A 81 3.89 -6.61 -22.18
N ARG A 82 5.22 -6.72 -22.41
CA ARG A 82 5.95 -5.88 -23.38
C ARG A 82 5.42 -6.06 -24.82
N GLU A 83 5.08 -7.28 -25.21
CA GLU A 83 4.48 -7.56 -26.51
C GLU A 83 3.11 -6.89 -26.68
N ASN A 84 2.44 -6.56 -25.56
CA ASN A 84 1.16 -5.85 -25.55
C ASN A 84 1.30 -4.36 -25.19
N GLY A 85 2.52 -3.80 -25.26
CA GLY A 85 2.77 -2.37 -25.09
C GLY A 85 2.96 -1.91 -23.65
N PHE A 86 3.05 -2.82 -22.68
CA PHE A 86 3.31 -2.47 -21.28
C PHE A 86 4.80 -2.56 -20.99
N ASN A 87 5.40 -1.50 -20.44
CA ASN A 87 6.79 -1.50 -19.99
C ASN A 87 6.98 -0.89 -18.60
N SER A 88 5.89 -0.68 -17.88
CA SER A 88 5.87 -0.35 -16.46
C SER A 88 5.26 -1.51 -15.69
N PHE A 89 5.83 -1.86 -14.53
CA PHE A 89 5.43 -3.06 -13.79
C PHE A 89 5.19 -2.77 -12.31
N HIS A 90 4.13 -3.37 -11.80
CA HIS A 90 3.87 -3.44 -10.37
C HIS A 90 3.67 -4.89 -9.95
N PHE A 91 4.48 -5.36 -9.00
CA PHE A 91 4.36 -6.69 -8.42
C PHE A 91 3.93 -6.60 -6.96
N SER A 92 2.68 -6.99 -6.70
CA SER A 92 2.15 -7.15 -5.34
C SER A 92 2.28 -8.60 -4.91
N LEU A 93 3.20 -8.86 -3.99
CA LEU A 93 3.50 -10.20 -3.49
C LEU A 93 2.85 -10.42 -2.12
N SER A 94 1.98 -11.42 -2.05
CA SER A 94 1.20 -11.75 -0.87
C SER A 94 1.04 -13.26 -0.69
N GLY A 95 0.18 -13.68 0.22
CA GLY A 95 -0.08 -15.10 0.46
C GLY A 95 -0.48 -15.34 1.92
N GLY A 96 -0.11 -16.48 2.49
CA GLY A 96 -0.14 -16.68 3.93
C GLY A 96 0.82 -15.70 4.61
N GLU A 97 2.12 -16.03 4.66
CA GLU A 97 3.20 -15.09 4.94
C GLU A 97 4.27 -15.21 3.85
N PRO A 98 4.30 -14.29 2.88
CA PRO A 98 5.13 -14.42 1.68
C PRO A 98 6.62 -14.39 1.97
N THR A 99 7.06 -13.72 3.04
CA THR A 99 8.47 -13.61 3.41
C THR A 99 9.12 -14.94 3.81
N PHE A 100 8.32 -15.99 4.03
CA PHE A 100 8.81 -17.34 4.26
C PHE A 100 9.04 -18.13 2.97
N HIS A 101 8.68 -17.60 1.82
CA HIS A 101 9.10 -18.20 0.54
C HIS A 101 10.62 -18.14 0.43
N PRO A 102 11.33 -19.27 0.19
CA PRO A 102 12.80 -19.29 0.18
C PRO A 102 13.42 -18.27 -0.79
N GLY A 103 12.85 -18.13 -1.98
CA GLY A 103 13.30 -17.21 -3.03
C GLY A 103 12.65 -15.83 -2.99
N TYR A 104 12.08 -15.38 -1.86
CA TYR A 104 11.39 -14.08 -1.83
C TYR A 104 12.33 -12.93 -2.20
N LEU A 105 13.51 -12.86 -1.57
CA LEU A 105 14.49 -11.83 -1.86
C LEU A 105 15.11 -12.00 -3.25
N ASP A 106 15.24 -13.24 -3.74
CA ASP A 106 15.75 -13.50 -5.10
C ASP A 106 14.78 -12.93 -6.15
N MET A 107 13.46 -13.09 -5.95
CA MET A 107 12.46 -12.48 -6.83
C MET A 107 12.55 -10.95 -6.82
N LEU A 108 12.74 -10.32 -5.66
CA LEU A 108 12.91 -8.88 -5.56
C LEU A 108 14.20 -8.40 -6.22
N ASN A 109 15.33 -9.10 -6.01
CA ASN A 109 16.59 -8.82 -6.71
C ASN A 109 16.41 -8.92 -8.23
N HIS A 110 15.75 -9.96 -8.71
CA HIS A 110 15.50 -10.16 -10.13
C HIS A 110 14.67 -9.03 -10.75
N LEU A 111 13.67 -8.52 -10.02
CA LEU A 111 12.89 -7.36 -10.44
C LEU A 111 13.73 -6.07 -10.42
N ALA A 112 14.60 -5.93 -9.43
CA ALA A 112 15.47 -4.76 -9.26
C ALA A 112 16.60 -4.73 -10.30
N ASP A 113 17.12 -5.88 -10.72
CA ASP A 113 18.20 -5.97 -11.71
C ASP A 113 17.71 -5.68 -13.15
N ASP A 114 16.38 -5.74 -13.40
CA ASP A 114 15.79 -5.39 -14.71
C ASP A 114 15.17 -3.97 -14.73
N VAL A 115 15.39 -3.15 -13.70
CA VAL A 115 14.75 -1.83 -13.59
C VAL A 115 15.12 -0.89 -14.73
N ASP A 116 16.35 -0.95 -15.22
CA ASP A 116 16.85 -0.10 -16.32
C ASP A 116 16.20 -0.43 -17.68
N ASN A 117 15.60 -1.61 -17.82
CA ASN A 117 14.87 -2.03 -19.01
C ASN A 117 13.37 -1.71 -18.93
N CYS A 118 12.92 -1.07 -17.88
CA CYS A 118 11.52 -0.73 -17.63
C CYS A 118 11.35 0.79 -17.51
N ASN A 119 10.20 1.30 -17.92
CA ASN A 119 9.86 2.71 -17.66
C ASN A 119 9.61 2.95 -16.18
N TYR A 120 9.09 1.94 -15.48
CA TYR A 120 8.83 1.99 -14.05
C TYR A 120 8.74 0.58 -13.47
N THR A 121 9.31 0.38 -12.29
CA THR A 121 9.19 -0.87 -11.53
C THR A 121 8.83 -0.56 -10.09
N SER A 122 7.76 -1.16 -9.61
CA SER A 122 7.35 -1.06 -8.21
C SER A 122 7.03 -2.43 -7.62
N VAL A 123 7.29 -2.55 -6.32
CA VAL A 123 7.01 -3.77 -5.57
C VAL A 123 6.17 -3.47 -4.34
N HIS A 124 5.24 -4.35 -4.05
CA HIS A 124 4.42 -4.30 -2.85
C HIS A 124 4.49 -5.62 -2.11
N MET A 125 4.59 -5.54 -0.78
CA MET A 125 4.59 -6.69 0.10
C MET A 125 3.44 -6.59 1.09
N THR A 126 2.64 -7.66 1.21
CA THR A 126 1.71 -7.83 2.34
C THR A 126 2.31 -8.85 3.30
N THR A 127 2.60 -8.45 4.54
CA THR A 127 3.34 -9.27 5.51
C THR A 127 2.88 -9.06 6.94
N ASN A 128 3.04 -10.07 7.78
CA ASN A 128 2.85 -9.97 9.23
C ASN A 128 4.11 -9.45 9.99
N MET A 129 5.15 -9.03 9.27
CA MET A 129 6.41 -8.49 9.79
C MET A 129 7.16 -9.41 10.78
N SER A 130 6.90 -10.72 10.76
CA SER A 130 7.47 -11.65 11.73
C SER A 130 8.96 -11.99 11.50
N ARG A 131 9.50 -11.64 10.33
CA ARG A 131 10.96 -11.79 10.11
C ARG A 131 11.73 -10.84 11.03
N ASN A 132 12.97 -11.22 11.35
CA ASN A 132 13.82 -10.40 12.21
C ASN A 132 14.33 -9.13 11.51
N MET A 133 14.87 -8.19 12.28
CA MET A 133 15.39 -6.92 11.77
C MET A 133 16.47 -7.10 10.70
N LYS A 134 17.34 -8.11 10.83
CA LYS A 134 18.37 -8.40 9.81
C LYS A 134 17.76 -8.68 8.45
N TRP A 135 16.66 -9.43 8.40
CA TRP A 135 15.95 -9.70 7.15
C TRP A 135 15.36 -8.43 6.54
N HIS A 136 14.76 -7.56 7.38
CA HIS A 136 14.20 -6.28 6.89
C HIS A 136 15.27 -5.33 6.38
N LYS A 137 16.47 -5.34 6.96
CA LYS A 137 17.62 -4.61 6.41
C LYS A 137 17.96 -5.08 5.01
N THR A 138 18.11 -6.40 4.83
CA THR A 138 18.36 -6.97 3.49
C THR A 138 17.23 -6.65 2.51
N TYR A 139 15.97 -6.69 2.96
CA TYR A 139 14.83 -6.29 2.13
C TYR A 139 14.94 -4.84 1.65
N CYS A 140 15.19 -3.89 2.55
CA CYS A 140 15.35 -2.47 2.20
C CYS A 140 16.50 -2.26 1.21
N ASP A 141 17.66 -2.89 1.45
CA ASP A 141 18.82 -2.84 0.53
C ASP A 141 18.45 -3.37 -0.87
N THR A 142 17.66 -4.44 -0.93
CA THR A 142 17.21 -5.04 -2.20
C THR A 142 16.27 -4.11 -2.96
N VAL A 143 15.27 -3.54 -2.29
CA VAL A 143 14.24 -2.73 -2.95
C VAL A 143 14.66 -1.27 -3.17
N ALA A 144 15.81 -0.85 -2.66
CA ALA A 144 16.35 0.49 -2.91
C ALA A 144 16.60 0.80 -4.40
N LYS A 145 16.71 -0.23 -5.23
CA LYS A 145 16.95 -0.08 -6.69
C LYS A 145 15.65 0.11 -7.49
N VAL A 146 14.48 -0.25 -6.95
CA VAL A 146 13.22 -0.09 -7.68
C VAL A 146 12.68 1.33 -7.51
N ASN A 147 11.84 1.78 -8.43
CA ASN A 147 11.25 3.13 -8.38
C ASN A 147 10.34 3.34 -7.17
N ARG A 148 9.72 2.27 -6.66
CA ARG A 148 8.86 2.34 -5.49
C ARG A 148 8.77 0.99 -4.79
N ALA A 149 8.94 1.01 -3.48
CA ALA A 149 8.64 -0.12 -2.61
C ALA A 149 7.57 0.25 -1.57
N SER A 150 6.67 -0.67 -1.31
CA SER A 150 5.63 -0.46 -0.31
C SER A 150 5.30 -1.73 0.47
N ILE A 151 4.87 -1.54 1.71
CA ILE A 151 4.48 -2.60 2.63
C ILE A 151 3.07 -2.33 3.15
N THR A 152 2.19 -3.32 3.00
CA THR A 152 1.02 -3.44 3.85
C THR A 152 1.35 -4.42 4.98
N ALA A 153 1.56 -3.89 6.16
CA ALA A 153 1.92 -4.65 7.34
C ALA A 153 0.65 -5.05 8.12
N SER A 154 0.39 -6.33 8.26
CA SER A 154 -0.74 -6.83 9.03
C SER A 154 -0.32 -7.02 10.48
N PHE A 155 -0.77 -6.14 11.37
CA PHE A 155 -0.53 -6.30 12.80
C PHE A 155 -1.56 -7.26 13.39
N HIS A 156 -1.06 -8.33 13.98
CA HIS A 156 -1.87 -9.37 14.60
C HIS A 156 -1.61 -9.39 16.10
N THR A 157 -2.52 -8.82 16.88
CA THR A 157 -2.38 -8.64 18.33
C THR A 157 -2.21 -9.97 19.10
N GLU A 158 -2.60 -11.10 18.49
CA GLU A 158 -2.40 -12.44 19.06
C GLU A 158 -0.92 -12.89 19.05
N TYR A 159 -0.08 -12.30 18.20
CA TYR A 159 1.27 -12.81 17.92
C TYR A 159 2.36 -11.77 17.95
N ALA A 160 2.05 -10.54 17.59
CA ALA A 160 3.05 -9.50 17.39
C ALA A 160 3.21 -8.62 18.63
N VAL A 161 4.46 -8.30 18.97
CA VAL A 161 4.82 -7.29 19.97
C VAL A 161 4.88 -5.93 19.28
N LYS A 162 4.06 -4.98 19.72
CA LYS A 162 3.86 -3.70 19.02
C LYS A 162 5.13 -2.87 18.90
N GLU A 163 5.99 -2.91 19.90
CA GLU A 163 7.26 -2.17 19.93
C GLU A 163 8.20 -2.69 18.82
N GLU A 164 8.46 -3.99 18.79
CA GLU A 164 9.31 -4.62 17.78
C GLU A 164 8.73 -4.47 16.37
N PHE A 165 7.41 -4.51 16.26
CA PHE A 165 6.72 -4.32 14.99
C PHE A 165 6.89 -2.89 14.48
N ALA A 166 6.71 -1.89 15.36
CA ALA A 166 6.91 -0.49 15.03
C ALA A 166 8.36 -0.19 14.62
N ASP A 167 9.35 -0.72 15.36
CA ASP A 167 10.77 -0.50 15.06
C ASP A 167 11.14 -0.99 13.64
N LYS A 168 10.62 -2.15 13.22
CA LYS A 168 10.84 -2.67 11.87
C LYS A 168 10.20 -1.77 10.80
N LEU A 169 9.00 -1.26 11.06
CA LEU A 169 8.29 -0.40 10.12
C LEU A 169 8.95 0.98 9.99
N LEU A 170 9.33 1.58 11.12
CA LEU A 170 10.04 2.86 11.14
C LEU A 170 11.37 2.74 10.40
N PHE A 171 12.11 1.66 10.63
CA PHE A 171 13.33 1.36 9.86
C PHE A 171 13.05 1.29 8.34
N CYS A 172 11.99 0.60 7.93
CA CYS A 172 11.63 0.56 6.49
C CYS A 172 11.26 1.95 5.96
N MET A 173 10.53 2.76 6.73
CA MET A 173 10.16 4.13 6.33
C MET A 173 11.38 5.04 6.20
N GLU A 174 12.40 4.89 7.05
CA GLU A 174 13.68 5.61 6.97
C GLU A 174 14.48 5.22 5.72
N HIS A 175 14.13 4.10 5.07
CA HIS A 175 14.74 3.60 3.83
C HIS A 175 13.79 3.73 2.62
N ASP A 176 12.95 4.78 2.60
CA ASP A 176 12.05 5.14 1.51
C ASP A 176 11.01 4.07 1.14
N VAL A 177 10.74 3.11 2.03
CA VAL A 177 9.66 2.14 1.85
C VAL A 177 8.35 2.72 2.39
N GLN A 178 7.35 2.82 1.55
CA GLN A 178 6.02 3.27 1.97
C GLN A 178 5.34 2.19 2.82
N VAL A 179 4.85 2.59 4.00
CA VAL A 179 4.28 1.64 4.96
C VAL A 179 2.86 2.02 5.33
N THR A 180 1.99 1.02 5.33
CA THR A 180 0.65 1.11 5.91
C THR A 180 0.39 -0.12 6.77
N ILE A 181 -0.10 0.06 7.98
CA ILE A 181 -0.55 -1.03 8.82
C ILE A 181 -2.02 -1.32 8.52
N ASN A 182 -2.36 -2.59 8.28
CA ASN A 182 -3.72 -3.09 8.35
C ASN A 182 -3.96 -3.75 9.72
N MET A 183 -4.98 -3.29 10.42
CA MET A 183 -5.41 -3.88 11.69
C MET A 183 -6.85 -4.34 11.63
N VAL A 184 -7.06 -5.61 11.91
CA VAL A 184 -8.40 -6.14 12.17
C VAL A 184 -8.73 -5.87 13.63
N LEU A 185 -9.80 -5.10 13.88
CA LEU A 185 -10.31 -4.83 15.22
C LEU A 185 -11.37 -5.90 15.55
N VAL A 186 -10.97 -6.90 16.31
CA VAL A 186 -11.87 -7.98 16.73
C VAL A 186 -12.86 -7.44 17.77
N PRO A 187 -14.18 -7.72 17.67
CA PRO A 187 -15.18 -7.14 18.58
C PRO A 187 -14.84 -7.32 20.06
N GLU A 188 -14.43 -8.53 20.45
CA GLU A 188 -14.11 -8.89 21.85
C GLU A 188 -12.84 -8.20 22.37
N TRP A 189 -11.97 -7.75 21.48
CA TRP A 189 -10.67 -7.14 21.81
C TRP A 189 -10.56 -5.71 21.29
N PHE A 190 -11.66 -5.11 20.94
CA PHE A 190 -11.70 -3.84 20.22
C PHE A 190 -10.88 -2.74 20.89
N ASP A 191 -11.03 -2.55 22.20
CA ASP A 191 -10.32 -1.48 22.91
C ASP A 191 -8.81 -1.68 22.89
N ARG A 192 -8.34 -2.92 23.10
CA ARG A 192 -6.91 -3.28 23.01
C ARG A 192 -6.38 -3.05 21.60
N ASP A 193 -7.13 -3.45 20.59
CA ASP A 193 -6.73 -3.29 19.19
C ASP A 193 -6.73 -1.82 18.80
N TRP A 194 -7.68 -1.04 19.30
CA TRP A 194 -7.72 0.42 19.14
C TRP A 194 -6.51 1.10 19.79
N GLU A 195 -6.14 0.74 21.02
CA GLU A 195 -4.95 1.25 21.70
C GLU A 195 -3.68 0.96 20.91
N ASN A 196 -3.56 -0.24 20.33
CA ASN A 196 -2.44 -0.60 19.47
C ASN A 196 -2.44 0.24 18.18
N ALA A 197 -3.60 0.47 17.57
CA ALA A 197 -3.72 1.33 16.40
C ALA A 197 -3.26 2.76 16.70
N MET A 198 -3.68 3.32 17.84
CA MET A 198 -3.25 4.63 18.31
C MET A 198 -1.75 4.68 18.63
N TYR A 199 -1.18 3.60 19.16
CA TYR A 199 0.25 3.50 19.40
C TYR A 199 1.08 3.67 18.11
N PHE A 200 0.68 3.02 17.02
CA PHE A 200 1.33 3.17 15.72
C PHE A 200 1.05 4.54 15.10
N HIS A 201 -0.20 4.97 15.16
CA HIS A 201 -0.60 6.27 14.64
C HIS A 201 0.23 7.41 15.24
N ASN A 202 0.40 7.43 16.56
CA ASN A 202 1.16 8.46 17.28
C ASN A 202 2.66 8.45 16.95
N ARG A 203 3.17 7.36 16.35
CA ARG A 203 4.55 7.24 15.84
C ARG A 203 4.70 7.61 14.36
N GLY A 204 3.68 8.17 13.76
CA GLY A 204 3.74 8.61 12.36
C GLY A 204 3.42 7.50 11.34
N ILE A 205 3.11 6.26 11.78
CA ILE A 205 2.81 5.16 10.87
C ILE A 205 1.33 5.21 10.47
N ASN A 206 1.04 5.07 9.18
CA ASN A 206 -0.33 5.02 8.70
C ASN A 206 -1.02 3.71 9.11
N VAL A 207 -2.24 3.82 9.62
CA VAL A 207 -3.04 2.67 10.06
C VAL A 207 -4.39 2.67 9.35
N THR A 208 -4.73 1.54 8.77
CA THR A 208 -6.06 1.25 8.22
C THR A 208 -6.78 0.27 9.14
N LEU A 209 -7.92 0.68 9.65
CA LEU A 209 -8.76 -0.14 10.50
C LEU A 209 -9.66 -1.03 9.65
N LYS A 210 -9.76 -2.30 10.01
CA LYS A 210 -10.60 -3.27 9.32
C LYS A 210 -11.50 -4.00 10.31
N PRO A 211 -12.80 -4.15 10.01
CA PRO A 211 -13.62 -5.06 10.79
C PRO A 211 -13.23 -6.52 10.48
N GLN A 212 -13.46 -7.37 11.44
CA GLN A 212 -13.35 -8.81 11.23
C GLN A 212 -14.41 -9.27 10.23
N SER A 213 -13.98 -10.04 9.23
CA SER A 213 -14.89 -10.70 8.30
C SER A 213 -15.26 -12.10 8.78
N ASP A 214 -16.41 -12.58 8.36
CA ASP A 214 -16.81 -13.97 8.54
C ASP A 214 -15.87 -14.93 7.77
N PRO A 215 -15.90 -16.24 8.04
CA PRO A 215 -15.01 -17.20 7.38
C PRO A 215 -15.14 -17.27 5.85
N THR A 216 -16.24 -16.76 5.29
CA THR A 216 -16.45 -16.70 3.84
C THR A 216 -15.92 -15.41 3.21
N ALA A 217 -15.45 -14.47 4.02
CA ALA A 217 -15.04 -13.12 3.62
C ALA A 217 -16.14 -12.28 2.96
N SER A 218 -17.38 -12.69 3.10
CA SER A 218 -18.53 -12.05 2.44
C SER A 218 -19.17 -10.96 3.29
N PHE A 219 -19.12 -11.12 4.62
CA PHE A 219 -19.79 -10.23 5.55
C PHE A 219 -18.89 -9.89 6.74
N VAL A 220 -19.17 -8.75 7.36
CA VAL A 220 -18.61 -8.40 8.66
C VAL A 220 -19.29 -9.26 9.73
N VAL A 221 -18.51 -9.77 10.69
CA VAL A 221 -19.07 -10.56 11.80
C VAL A 221 -20.03 -9.72 12.66
N HIS A 222 -20.96 -10.38 13.28
CA HIS A 222 -21.82 -9.77 14.31
C HIS A 222 -21.02 -9.53 15.60
N GLY A 223 -21.48 -8.64 16.46
CA GLY A 223 -20.87 -8.40 17.77
C GLY A 223 -20.24 -7.03 17.94
N TYR A 224 -20.12 -6.23 16.88
CA TYR A 224 -19.74 -4.83 17.02
C TYR A 224 -20.89 -4.00 17.57
N THR A 225 -20.57 -3.11 18.52
CA THR A 225 -21.49 -2.04 18.94
C THR A 225 -21.54 -0.94 17.87
N ASP A 226 -22.58 -0.10 17.90
CA ASP A 226 -22.70 1.04 16.99
C ASP A 226 -21.55 2.03 17.15
N ASP A 227 -21.03 2.21 18.37
CA ASP A 227 -19.88 3.08 18.63
C ASP A 227 -18.58 2.50 18.04
N GLN A 228 -18.36 1.20 18.14
CA GLN A 228 -17.23 0.52 17.50
C GLN A 228 -17.27 0.66 15.97
N LEU A 229 -18.43 0.43 15.37
CA LEU A 229 -18.63 0.63 13.93
C LEU A 229 -18.43 2.09 13.53
N LYS A 230 -18.89 3.05 14.32
CA LYS A 230 -18.67 4.48 14.10
C LYS A 230 -17.19 4.84 14.17
N THR A 231 -16.47 4.33 15.16
CA THR A 231 -15.03 4.53 15.32
C THR A 231 -14.28 4.03 14.10
N MET A 232 -14.56 2.82 13.62
CA MET A 232 -13.93 2.28 12.41
C MET A 232 -14.28 3.09 11.16
N ARG A 233 -15.51 3.59 11.03
CA ARG A 233 -15.92 4.46 9.91
C ARG A 233 -15.20 5.80 9.91
N ASN A 234 -14.97 6.37 11.08
CA ASN A 234 -14.23 7.62 11.22
C ASN A 234 -12.74 7.43 10.91
N GLY A 235 -12.23 6.21 11.09
CA GLY A 235 -10.82 5.89 10.90
C GLY A 235 -9.93 6.51 11.97
N MET A 236 -8.62 6.53 11.71
CA MET A 236 -7.66 7.14 12.62
C MET A 236 -7.84 8.66 12.70
N PRO A 237 -7.56 9.27 13.85
CA PRO A 237 -7.58 10.74 13.98
C PRO A 237 -6.69 11.42 12.94
N GLN A 238 -7.03 12.64 12.61
CA GLN A 238 -6.20 13.43 11.71
C GLN A 238 -4.93 13.87 12.46
N ARG A 239 -3.76 13.71 11.83
CA ARG A 239 -2.51 14.26 12.36
C ARG A 239 -2.41 15.74 12.03
N ASP A 240 -1.97 16.55 12.99
CA ASP A 240 -2.04 18.01 12.90
C ASP A 240 -0.96 18.69 12.02
N TYR A 241 -0.02 17.94 11.45
CA TYR A 241 1.06 18.54 10.65
C TYR A 241 0.61 19.26 9.37
N THR A 242 -0.67 19.19 9.01
CA THR A 242 -1.24 20.00 7.90
C THR A 242 -1.97 21.22 8.36
N THR A 243 -2.35 21.28 9.64
CA THR A 243 -2.95 22.47 10.24
C THR A 243 -1.95 23.62 10.22
N THR A 244 -0.69 23.33 10.59
CA THR A 244 0.39 24.32 10.60
C THR A 244 0.61 24.97 9.23
N LEU A 245 0.68 24.15 8.15
CA LEU A 245 0.86 24.70 6.79
C LEU A 245 -0.33 25.56 6.36
N GLN A 246 -1.54 25.14 6.66
CA GLN A 246 -2.76 25.90 6.33
C GLN A 246 -2.86 27.19 7.14
N GLU A 247 -2.47 27.17 8.42
CA GLU A 247 -2.43 28.32 9.30
C GLU A 247 -1.36 29.33 8.86
N GLU A 248 -0.18 28.87 8.47
CA GLU A 248 0.93 29.72 8.04
C GLU A 248 0.74 30.32 6.64
N THR A 249 0.14 29.59 5.72
CA THR A 249 0.05 29.96 4.31
C THR A 249 -1.34 30.35 3.85
N GLY A 250 -2.38 30.02 4.60
CA GLY A 250 -3.77 30.14 4.18
C GLY A 250 -4.19 29.16 3.06
N ILE A 251 -3.27 28.33 2.57
CA ILE A 251 -3.52 27.38 1.50
C ILE A 251 -4.21 26.13 2.06
N LYS A 252 -5.39 25.82 1.56
CA LYS A 252 -6.13 24.62 1.98
C LYS A 252 -5.46 23.37 1.46
N VAL A 253 -4.99 22.52 2.39
CA VAL A 253 -4.49 21.17 2.06
C VAL A 253 -5.67 20.22 1.87
N VAL A 254 -5.89 19.76 0.64
CA VAL A 254 -6.95 18.80 0.31
C VAL A 254 -6.39 17.38 0.48
N ARG A 255 -6.92 16.65 1.46
CA ARG A 255 -6.59 15.23 1.63
C ARG A 255 -7.64 14.37 0.93
N PRO A 256 -7.23 13.27 0.27
CA PRO A 256 -8.21 12.30 -0.17
C PRO A 256 -8.97 11.80 1.05
N LYS A 257 -10.31 11.87 1.00
CA LYS A 257 -11.13 11.28 2.05
C LYS A 257 -10.85 9.78 2.08
N PRO A 258 -10.54 9.19 3.24
CA PRO A 258 -10.45 7.73 3.34
C PRO A 258 -11.78 7.16 2.85
N LYS A 259 -11.73 6.31 1.83
CA LYS A 259 -12.93 5.64 1.35
C LYS A 259 -13.30 4.59 2.38
N ILE A 260 -14.42 4.81 3.05
CA ILE A 260 -15.02 3.83 3.96
C ILE A 260 -15.22 2.53 3.18
N GLY A 261 -14.70 1.41 3.69
CA GLY A 261 -14.80 0.11 3.03
C GLY A 261 -13.72 -0.17 1.97
N MET A 262 -12.69 0.65 1.82
CA MET A 262 -11.53 0.33 0.96
C MET A 262 -10.81 -0.97 1.34
N TRP A 263 -10.99 -1.43 2.56
CA TRP A 263 -10.61 -2.76 2.98
C TRP A 263 -11.39 -3.86 2.21
N LYS A 264 -12.50 -3.54 1.58
CA LYS A 264 -13.18 -4.40 0.60
C LYS A 264 -12.44 -4.38 -0.71
N MET A 265 -11.19 -4.71 -0.72
CA MET A 265 -10.50 -5.20 -1.90
C MET A 265 -11.04 -4.68 -3.27
N ASP A 266 -11.51 -3.41 -3.29
CA ASP A 266 -11.90 -2.77 -4.54
C ASP A 266 -10.73 -2.82 -5.54
N ALA A 267 -9.52 -2.86 -4.99
CA ALA A 267 -8.31 -3.17 -5.72
C ALA A 267 -8.28 -4.59 -6.34
N GLN A 268 -9.02 -5.55 -5.81
CA GLN A 268 -9.07 -6.92 -6.36
C GLN A 268 -10.14 -7.10 -7.43
N ASN A 269 -11.03 -6.14 -7.59
CA ASN A 269 -12.12 -6.22 -8.55
C ASN A 269 -11.75 -5.67 -9.94
N GLY A 270 -10.46 -5.51 -10.23
CA GLY A 270 -10.02 -5.03 -11.53
C GLY A 270 -10.35 -3.55 -11.81
N ASP A 271 -10.89 -2.83 -10.84
CA ASP A 271 -10.94 -1.39 -10.92
C ASP A 271 -9.51 -0.86 -10.87
N ASP A 272 -9.18 0.11 -11.70
CA ASP A 272 -7.88 0.79 -11.82
C ASP A 272 -7.29 1.31 -10.49
N LYS A 273 -7.98 1.16 -9.41
CA LYS A 273 -7.60 1.49 -8.03
C LYS A 273 -6.55 0.56 -7.42
N SER A 274 -6.29 -0.58 -8.05
CA SER A 274 -5.19 -1.50 -7.68
C SER A 274 -3.82 -1.00 -8.14
N VAL A 275 -3.81 -0.06 -9.05
CA VAL A 275 -2.60 0.52 -9.62
C VAL A 275 -1.99 1.46 -8.58
N PRO A 276 -0.70 1.29 -8.22
CA PRO A 276 -0.07 2.22 -7.31
C PRO A 276 -0.08 3.60 -7.94
N PRO A 277 -0.59 4.60 -7.22
CA PRO A 277 -0.61 5.93 -7.75
C PRO A 277 0.80 6.50 -7.83
N ILE A 278 1.13 7.15 -8.92
CA ILE A 278 2.10 8.24 -8.86
C ILE A 278 1.44 9.31 -8.01
N MET A 279 2.13 9.73 -6.99
CA MET A 279 1.68 10.86 -6.19
C MET A 279 1.99 12.14 -6.94
N GLN A 280 0.97 12.72 -7.53
CA GLN A 280 1.06 14.09 -8.04
C GLN A 280 0.56 15.07 -7.00
N VAL A 281 1.18 16.23 -6.95
CA VAL A 281 0.64 17.37 -6.24
C VAL A 281 -0.40 18.04 -7.14
N GLU A 282 -1.64 18.12 -6.67
CA GLU A 282 -2.70 18.89 -7.31
C GLU A 282 -2.79 20.26 -6.66
N PHE A 283 -2.65 21.31 -7.46
CA PHE A 283 -2.90 22.68 -7.06
C PHE A 283 -4.23 23.13 -7.65
N GLN A 284 -5.00 23.91 -6.90
CA GLN A 284 -6.20 24.55 -7.41
C GLN A 284 -6.09 26.07 -7.21
N ASP A 285 -6.30 26.83 -8.28
CA ASP A 285 -6.32 28.29 -8.23
C ASP A 285 -7.68 28.83 -7.75
N SER A 286 -7.76 30.15 -7.52
CA SER A 286 -8.97 30.81 -7.06
C SER A 286 -10.16 30.71 -8.02
N LYS A 287 -9.92 30.40 -9.29
CA LYS A 287 -10.93 30.18 -10.33
C LYS A 287 -11.38 28.72 -10.43
N GLY A 288 -10.82 27.83 -9.57
CA GLY A 288 -11.13 26.40 -9.56
C GLY A 288 -10.40 25.58 -10.62
N LYS A 289 -9.49 26.19 -11.41
CA LYS A 289 -8.67 25.45 -12.36
C LYS A 289 -7.63 24.62 -11.61
N LYS A 290 -7.41 23.40 -12.10
CA LYS A 290 -6.45 22.45 -11.52
C LYS A 290 -5.16 22.42 -12.32
N TRP A 291 -4.07 22.33 -11.60
CA TRP A 291 -2.71 22.23 -12.09
C TRP A 291 -2.01 21.05 -11.40
N TYR A 292 -1.03 20.44 -12.06
CA TYR A 292 -0.38 19.26 -11.55
C TYR A 292 1.13 19.36 -11.65
N MET A 293 1.81 18.81 -10.65
CA MET A 293 3.26 18.69 -10.62
C MET A 293 3.60 17.27 -10.18
N ASP A 294 4.48 16.61 -10.94
CA ASP A 294 5.02 15.28 -10.64
C ASP A 294 6.10 15.33 -9.55
#